data_cac3d3f96dc7d2ba8c6ba56e35d12ca1
#
_entry.id   cac3d3f96dc7d2ba8c6ba56e35d12ca1
#
_cell.length_a   1.000
_cell.length_b   1.000
_cell.length_c   1.000
_cell.angle_alpha   90.00
_cell.angle_beta   90.00
_cell.angle_gamma   90.00
#
_symmetry.space_group_name_H-M   'P 1'
#
loop_
_entity.id
_entity.type
_entity.pdbx_description
1 polymer ?
#
loop_
_entity_poly.entity_id
_entity_poly.type
_entity_poly.pdbx_seq_one_letter_code
_entity_poly.pdbx_strand_id
1 'polypeptide(L)'
;MLFRSKTSGFKLAVDFDVYRDFADMERLAPYMDFFMISGSEELLPKFRELSCKYDCLFNISLAERGSVTYFKGQEFRVQAVKVDTVIDTTGCGDSYHAGFVCSYMLENDIEKAMRVGSEIAAETLKHYGGF
;
A
#
# COMPACT_ATOMS: atom_id res chain seq x y z
N MET A 1 0.41 -17.89 13.92
CA MET A 1 -0.35 -17.76 12.67
C MET A 1 0.40 -16.96 11.62
N LEU A 2 0.68 -15.68 11.88
CA LEU A 2 1.41 -14.84 10.91
C LEU A 2 2.79 -15.39 10.58
N PHE A 3 3.54 -15.77 11.60
CA PHE A 3 4.86 -16.36 11.44
C PHE A 3 4.82 -17.63 10.58
N ARG A 4 3.86 -18.51 10.86
CA ARG A 4 3.69 -19.77 10.14
C ARG A 4 3.35 -19.54 8.66
N SER A 5 2.47 -18.58 8.37
CA SER A 5 2.10 -18.26 6.98
C SER A 5 3.30 -17.84 6.16
N LYS A 6 4.14 -16.95 6.70
CA LYS A 6 5.32 -16.46 5.98
C LYS A 6 6.34 -17.56 5.75
N THR A 7 6.60 -18.39 6.74
CA THR A 7 7.54 -19.52 6.60
C THR A 7 7.04 -20.61 5.69
N SER A 8 5.71 -20.70 5.48
CA SER A 8 5.11 -21.67 4.56
C SER A 8 5.05 -21.19 3.11
N GLY A 9 5.62 -20.03 2.80
CA GLY A 9 5.65 -19.49 1.45
C GLY A 9 4.48 -18.62 1.08
N PHE A 10 3.50 -18.45 1.97
CA PHE A 10 2.39 -17.52 1.75
C PHE A 10 2.85 -16.08 1.93
N LYS A 11 2.21 -15.16 1.20
CA LYS A 11 2.43 -13.74 1.35
C LYS A 11 1.36 -13.14 2.25
N LEU A 12 1.78 -12.25 3.15
CA LEU A 12 0.89 -11.58 4.09
C LEU A 12 0.86 -10.08 3.80
N ALA A 13 -0.34 -9.53 3.72
CA ALA A 13 -0.55 -8.10 3.56
C ALA A 13 -1.39 -7.60 4.73
N VAL A 14 -1.07 -6.41 5.21
CA VAL A 14 -1.84 -5.74 6.25
C VAL A 14 -2.12 -4.31 5.82
N ASP A 15 -3.35 -3.86 6.06
CA ASP A 15 -3.76 -2.48 5.86
C ASP A 15 -4.13 -1.89 7.21
N PHE A 16 -3.35 -0.92 7.66
CA PHE A 16 -3.61 -0.22 8.92
C PHE A 16 -4.53 0.99 8.76
N ASP A 17 -4.83 1.34 7.52
CA ASP A 17 -5.65 2.50 7.18
C ASP A 17 -5.18 3.75 7.94
N VAL A 18 -5.92 4.21 8.96
CA VAL A 18 -5.55 5.39 9.74
C VAL A 18 -4.98 5.06 11.12
N TYR A 19 -4.70 3.80 11.40
CA TYR A 19 -4.08 3.38 12.67
C TYR A 19 -2.67 3.95 12.80
N ARG A 20 -2.32 4.40 14.00
CA ARG A 20 -1.08 5.18 14.20
C ARG A 20 -0.18 4.69 15.34
N ASP A 21 -0.39 3.48 15.84
CA ASP A 21 0.51 2.92 16.85
C ASP A 21 1.73 2.30 16.16
N PHE A 22 2.81 3.06 16.09
CA PHE A 22 4.03 2.61 15.41
C PHE A 22 4.72 1.45 16.12
N ALA A 23 4.57 1.32 17.45
CA ALA A 23 5.14 0.19 18.18
C ALA A 23 4.47 -1.13 17.75
N ASP A 24 3.16 -1.14 17.63
CA ASP A 24 2.41 -2.30 17.13
C ASP A 24 2.75 -2.60 15.67
N MET A 25 2.84 -1.56 14.84
CA MET A 25 3.21 -1.71 13.44
C MET A 25 4.58 -2.36 13.29
N GLU A 26 5.55 -1.90 14.07
CA GLU A 26 6.90 -2.44 13.99
C GLU A 26 6.96 -3.90 14.45
N ARG A 27 6.16 -4.28 15.45
CA ARG A 27 6.09 -5.68 15.88
C ARG A 27 5.62 -6.63 14.80
N LEU A 28 4.73 -6.15 13.92
CA LEU A 28 4.17 -6.97 12.83
C LEU A 28 5.04 -6.98 11.58
N ALA A 29 5.86 -5.97 11.37
CA ALA A 29 6.65 -5.81 10.15
C ALA A 29 7.49 -7.04 9.78
N PRO A 30 8.15 -7.76 10.72
CA PRO A 30 8.94 -8.94 10.37
C PRO A 30 8.12 -10.08 9.75
N TYR A 31 6.81 -10.09 9.96
CA TYR A 31 5.92 -11.15 9.49
C TYR A 31 5.14 -10.77 8.24
N MET A 32 5.25 -9.52 7.78
CA MET A 32 4.48 -9.01 6.65
C MET A 32 5.31 -8.94 5.39
N ASP A 33 4.66 -9.13 4.25
CA ASP A 33 5.25 -8.88 2.93
C ASP A 33 4.79 -7.54 2.38
N PHE A 34 3.55 -7.15 2.68
CA PHE A 34 2.97 -5.88 2.26
C PHE A 34 2.40 -5.16 3.47
N PHE A 35 2.86 -3.95 3.68
CA PHE A 35 2.44 -3.10 4.80
C PHE A 35 1.85 -1.82 4.21
N MET A 36 0.56 -1.62 4.40
CA MET A 36 -0.17 -0.53 3.75
C MET A 36 -0.82 0.37 4.78
N ILE A 37 -0.80 1.67 4.49
CA ILE A 37 -1.37 2.67 5.38
C ILE A 37 -1.82 3.87 4.55
N SER A 38 -2.89 4.54 5.01
CA SER A 38 -3.32 5.81 4.47
C SER A 38 -2.79 6.92 5.37
N GLY A 39 -2.19 7.94 4.79
CA GLY A 39 -1.56 8.94 5.62
C GLY A 39 -1.17 10.22 4.92
N SER A 40 -0.19 10.87 5.49
CA SER A 40 0.36 12.14 5.02
C SER A 40 1.87 12.05 4.91
N GLU A 41 2.48 13.06 4.32
CA GLU A 41 3.92 13.06 4.06
C GLU A 41 4.77 13.04 5.32
N GLU A 42 4.22 13.47 6.44
CA GLU A 42 4.92 13.43 7.73
C GLU A 42 5.27 12.02 8.21
N LEU A 43 4.54 11.00 7.70
CA LEU A 43 4.81 9.61 8.04
C LEU A 43 5.98 9.00 7.25
N LEU A 44 6.36 9.61 6.14
CA LEU A 44 7.31 9.01 5.21
C LEU A 44 8.68 8.70 5.81
N PRO A 45 9.30 9.60 6.61
CA PRO A 45 10.61 9.29 7.18
C PRO A 45 10.62 8.04 8.05
N LYS A 46 9.56 7.82 8.81
CA LYS A 46 9.44 6.64 9.68
C LYS A 46 9.35 5.35 8.86
N PHE A 47 8.56 5.35 7.80
CA PHE A 47 8.43 4.15 6.96
C PHE A 47 9.69 3.87 6.14
N ARG A 48 10.39 4.91 5.73
CA ARG A 48 11.70 4.72 5.09
C ARG A 48 12.66 4.03 6.04
N GLU A 49 12.72 4.45 7.30
CA GLU A 49 13.54 3.83 8.34
C GLU A 49 13.17 2.36 8.53
N LEU A 50 11.87 2.07 8.65
CA LEU A 50 11.40 0.70 8.82
C LEU A 50 11.76 -0.18 7.63
N SER A 51 11.73 0.36 6.42
CA SER A 51 12.07 -0.40 5.21
C SER A 51 13.54 -0.80 5.16
N CYS A 52 14.41 -0.07 5.87
CA CYS A 52 15.81 -0.44 5.99
C CYS A 52 16.01 -1.61 6.97
N LYS A 53 15.09 -1.76 7.93
CA LYS A 53 15.19 -2.78 8.97
C LYS A 53 14.51 -4.10 8.60
N TYR A 54 13.40 -4.02 7.85
CA TYR A 54 12.52 -5.17 7.62
C TYR A 54 12.33 -5.41 6.13
N ASP A 55 12.29 -6.68 5.75
CA ASP A 55 12.08 -7.12 4.37
C ASP A 55 10.58 -7.12 4.05
N CYS A 56 10.03 -5.94 3.92
CA CYS A 56 8.60 -5.70 3.72
C CYS A 56 8.41 -4.48 2.82
N LEU A 57 7.39 -4.52 1.96
CA LEU A 57 6.99 -3.38 1.15
C LEU A 57 6.11 -2.46 1.99
N PHE A 58 6.56 -1.23 2.24
CA PHE A 58 5.80 -0.23 2.99
C PHE A 58 5.18 0.75 2.01
N ASN A 59 3.86 0.67 1.83
CA ASN A 59 3.13 1.55 0.92
C ASN A 59 2.27 2.54 1.70
N ILE A 60 2.44 3.82 1.39
CA ILE A 60 1.69 4.90 2.00
C ILE A 60 0.85 5.58 0.92
N SER A 61 -0.47 5.54 1.08
CA SER A 61 -1.41 6.21 0.20
C SER A 61 -1.58 7.66 0.66
N LEU A 62 -1.44 8.59 -0.26
CA LEU A 62 -1.51 10.03 0.01
C LEU A 62 -2.73 10.68 -0.68
N ALA A 63 -3.75 9.91 -0.96
CA ALA A 63 -4.98 10.33 -1.63
C ALA A 63 -4.67 10.98 -3.00
N GLU A 64 -5.14 12.21 -3.25
CA GLU A 64 -4.93 12.90 -4.53
C GLU A 64 -3.46 13.21 -4.84
N ARG A 65 -2.58 13.07 -3.84
CA ARG A 65 -1.15 13.28 -4.04
C ARG A 65 -0.41 12.00 -4.45
N GLY A 66 -1.15 10.91 -4.65
CA GLY A 66 -0.58 9.65 -5.11
C GLY A 66 -0.19 8.70 -3.99
N SER A 67 0.92 8.02 -4.18
CA SER A 67 1.41 7.04 -3.20
C SER A 67 2.92 6.96 -3.21
N VAL A 68 3.47 6.48 -2.11
CA VAL A 68 4.91 6.25 -1.94
C VAL A 68 5.10 4.84 -1.41
N THR A 69 6.06 4.12 -1.97
CA THR A 69 6.46 2.81 -1.46
C THR A 69 7.93 2.85 -1.07
N TYR A 70 8.24 2.31 0.10
CA TYR A 70 9.62 2.09 0.52
C TYR A 70 9.90 0.59 0.58
N PHE A 71 11.03 0.20 -0.01
CA PHE A 71 11.50 -1.17 0.04
C PHE A 71 13.02 -1.17 0.12
N LYS A 72 13.55 -1.76 1.19
CA LYS A 72 15.01 -1.82 1.43
C LYS A 72 15.66 -0.43 1.38
N GLY A 73 14.99 0.57 1.94
CA GLY A 73 15.45 1.95 1.99
C GLY A 73 15.25 2.74 0.69
N GLN A 74 14.79 2.10 -0.38
CA GLN A 74 14.57 2.73 -1.67
C GLN A 74 13.15 3.31 -1.75
N GLU A 75 13.03 4.50 -2.32
CA GLU A 75 11.74 5.17 -2.46
C GLU A 75 11.20 5.04 -3.89
N PHE A 76 9.93 4.69 -3.99
CA PHE A 76 9.18 4.69 -5.23
C PHE A 76 7.98 5.61 -5.06
N ARG A 77 7.77 6.53 -5.98
CA ARG A 77 6.68 7.52 -5.87
C ARG A 77 5.90 7.56 -7.18
N VAL A 78 4.57 7.45 -7.07
CA VAL A 78 3.66 7.49 -8.20
C VAL A 78 2.55 8.49 -7.91
N GLN A 79 2.24 9.33 -8.88
CA GLN A 79 1.15 10.31 -8.76
C GLN A 79 -0.20 9.63 -8.94
N ALA A 80 -1.23 10.19 -8.32
CA ALA A 80 -2.59 9.69 -8.49
C ALA A 80 -3.08 9.94 -9.93
N VAL A 81 -3.90 9.02 -10.42
CA VAL A 81 -4.61 9.21 -11.68
C VAL A 81 -5.69 10.27 -11.47
N LYS A 82 -5.74 11.27 -12.36
CA LYS A 82 -6.75 12.33 -12.29
C LYS A 82 -8.12 11.78 -12.64
N VAL A 83 -9.12 12.16 -11.85
CA VAL A 83 -10.52 11.81 -12.07
C VAL A 83 -11.33 13.11 -12.12
N ASP A 84 -11.99 13.35 -13.25
CA ASP A 84 -12.74 14.60 -13.46
C ASP A 84 -13.97 14.69 -12.55
N THR A 85 -14.65 13.56 -12.34
CA THR A 85 -15.84 13.50 -11.50
C THR A 85 -15.73 12.34 -10.52
N VAL A 86 -15.69 12.64 -9.22
CA VAL A 86 -15.72 11.64 -8.17
C VAL A 86 -17.16 11.43 -7.74
N ILE A 87 -17.68 10.22 -7.93
CA ILE A 87 -19.04 9.85 -7.53
C ILE A 87 -19.08 9.35 -6.11
N ASP A 88 -18.14 8.43 -5.76
CA ASP A 88 -18.12 7.78 -4.47
C ASP A 88 -16.67 7.36 -4.15
N THR A 89 -16.20 7.65 -2.93
CA THR A 89 -14.88 7.25 -2.47
C THR A 89 -14.86 5.88 -1.79
N THR A 90 -16.02 5.25 -1.63
CA THR A 90 -16.15 3.95 -0.97
C THR A 90 -15.32 2.88 -1.67
N GLY A 91 -14.46 2.20 -0.92
CA GLY A 91 -13.65 1.10 -1.44
C GLY A 91 -12.46 1.51 -2.31
N CYS A 92 -12.21 2.80 -2.49
CA CYS A 92 -11.09 3.29 -3.31
C CYS A 92 -9.75 2.78 -2.79
N GLY A 93 -9.52 2.85 -1.47
CA GLY A 93 -8.30 2.33 -0.85
C GLY A 93 -8.16 0.83 -0.99
N ASP A 94 -9.26 0.10 -0.79
CA ASP A 94 -9.28 -1.37 -0.93
C ASP A 94 -8.97 -1.78 -2.37
N SER A 95 -9.54 -1.08 -3.34
CA SER A 95 -9.28 -1.32 -4.76
C SER A 95 -7.81 -1.06 -5.12
N TYR A 96 -7.23 0.01 -4.58
CA TYR A 96 -5.81 0.31 -4.74
C TYR A 96 -4.95 -0.84 -4.23
N HIS A 97 -5.21 -1.28 -3.00
CA HIS A 97 -4.41 -2.34 -2.37
C HIS A 97 -4.53 -3.66 -3.12
N ALA A 98 -5.72 -4.02 -3.55
CA ALA A 98 -5.93 -5.23 -4.33
C ALA A 98 -5.17 -5.18 -5.66
N GLY A 99 -5.25 -4.08 -6.38
CA GLY A 99 -4.54 -3.91 -7.64
C GLY A 99 -3.02 -3.94 -7.46
N PHE A 100 -2.54 -3.27 -6.41
CA PHE A 100 -1.11 -3.26 -6.07
C PHE A 100 -0.59 -4.68 -5.79
N VAL A 101 -1.24 -5.40 -4.89
CA VAL A 101 -0.80 -6.73 -4.48
C VAL A 101 -0.84 -7.71 -5.65
N CYS A 102 -1.94 -7.73 -6.40
CA CYS A 102 -2.07 -8.62 -7.55
C CYS A 102 -1.00 -8.35 -8.61
N SER A 103 -0.78 -7.09 -8.96
CA SER A 103 0.23 -6.73 -9.96
C SER A 103 1.64 -7.09 -9.49
N TYR A 104 1.96 -6.81 -8.23
CA TYR A 104 3.28 -7.13 -7.70
C TYR A 104 3.52 -8.65 -7.66
N MET A 105 2.52 -9.43 -7.27
CA MET A 105 2.64 -10.88 -7.22
C MET A 105 2.86 -11.49 -8.61
N LEU A 106 2.29 -10.88 -9.65
CA LEU A 106 2.43 -11.36 -11.02
C LEU A 106 3.74 -10.94 -11.67
N GLU A 107 4.19 -9.72 -11.44
CA GLU A 107 5.29 -9.12 -12.21
C GLU A 107 6.50 -8.68 -11.39
N ASN A 108 6.38 -8.65 -10.08
CA ASN A 108 7.47 -8.29 -9.16
C ASN A 108 8.08 -6.90 -9.46
N ASP A 109 7.24 -5.96 -9.89
CA ASP A 109 7.62 -4.58 -10.24
C ASP A 109 6.81 -3.61 -9.37
N ILE A 110 7.50 -2.93 -8.45
CA ILE A 110 6.88 -2.05 -7.46
C ILE A 110 6.19 -0.86 -8.13
N GLU A 111 6.89 -0.16 -9.02
CA GLU A 111 6.35 1.04 -9.67
C GLU A 111 5.13 0.70 -10.51
N LYS A 112 5.19 -0.39 -11.27
CA LYS A 112 4.04 -0.85 -12.05
C LYS A 112 2.87 -1.23 -11.16
N ALA A 113 3.12 -1.91 -10.04
CA ALA A 113 2.08 -2.28 -9.08
C ALA A 113 1.38 -1.04 -8.52
N MET A 114 2.14 0.02 -8.21
CA MET A 114 1.59 1.29 -7.76
C MET A 114 0.70 1.94 -8.82
N ARG A 115 1.13 1.91 -10.08
CA ARG A 115 0.33 2.45 -11.19
C ARG A 115 -0.95 1.68 -11.40
N VAL A 116 -0.88 0.35 -11.40
CA VAL A 116 -2.07 -0.50 -11.54
C VAL A 116 -3.06 -0.24 -10.40
N GLY A 117 -2.57 -0.16 -9.17
CA GLY A 117 -3.41 0.18 -8.01
C GLY A 117 -4.09 1.53 -8.18
N SER A 118 -3.34 2.54 -8.64
CA SER A 118 -3.87 3.89 -8.86
C SER A 118 -4.94 3.92 -9.95
N GLU A 119 -4.75 3.16 -11.02
CA GLU A 119 -5.72 3.08 -12.11
C GLU A 119 -7.01 2.41 -11.67
N ILE A 120 -6.92 1.32 -10.92
CA ILE A 120 -8.10 0.62 -10.39
C ILE A 120 -8.84 1.49 -9.39
N ALA A 121 -8.12 2.18 -8.50
CA ALA A 121 -8.74 3.11 -7.57
C ALA A 121 -9.46 4.25 -8.29
N ALA A 122 -8.87 4.79 -9.36
CA ALA A 122 -9.50 5.84 -10.16
C ALA A 122 -10.81 5.35 -10.80
N GLU A 123 -10.84 4.13 -11.29
CA GLU A 123 -12.08 3.54 -11.82
C GLU A 123 -13.13 3.39 -10.74
N THR A 124 -12.75 2.97 -9.54
CA THR A 124 -13.66 2.83 -8.40
C THR A 124 -14.33 4.16 -8.03
N LEU A 125 -13.59 5.27 -8.12
CA LEU A 125 -14.13 6.60 -7.82
C LEU A 125 -15.28 7.02 -8.77
N LYS A 126 -15.42 6.38 -9.91
CA LYS A 126 -16.46 6.68 -10.91
C LYS A 126 -17.76 5.90 -10.67
N HIS A 127 -17.79 5.03 -9.67
CA HIS A 127 -18.92 4.15 -9.40
C HIS A 127 -19.42 4.30 -7.98
N TYR A 128 -20.69 3.93 -7.74
CA TYR A 128 -21.22 3.78 -6.40
C TYR A 128 -20.86 2.41 -5.84
N GLY A 129 -20.60 2.35 -4.53
CA GLY A 129 -20.46 1.09 -3.80
C GLY A 129 -19.08 0.45 -3.83
N GLY A 130 -18.08 1.07 -4.40
CA GLY A 130 -16.69 0.63 -4.31
C GLY A 130 -16.20 -0.41 -5.31
N PHE A 131 -17.05 -0.85 -6.21
CA PHE A 131 -16.68 -1.82 -7.25
C PHE A 131 -17.25 -1.47 -8.61
#